data_d26ba5628acba424a5ecb0acc3893cae
#
_entry.id   d26ba5628acba424a5ecb0acc3893cae
#
_cell.length_a   1.000
_cell.length_b   1.000
_cell.length_c   1.000
_cell.angle_alpha   90.00
_cell.angle_beta   90.00
_cell.angle_gamma   90.00
#
_symmetry.space_group_name_H-M   'P 1'
#
loop_
_entity.id
_entity.type
_entity.pdbx_description
1 polymer ?
#
loop_
_entity_poly.entity_id
_entity_poly.type
_entity_poly.pdbx_seq_one_letter_code
_entity_poly.pdbx_strand_id
1 'polypeptide(L)'
;MTANVLDISHLTLSIEHKTILQDIDLTIGAGETVALIGESGSGKSTLAQCILGLQPQRSRLTPESRIDCLGEPLPIENDARMRRWRGCSISMIFQDPMSCLNPYLRVGTQILEALKRGSA
;
A
#
# COMPACT_ATOMS: atom_id res chain seq x y z
N MET A 1 -3.86 13.38 -22.16
CA MET A 1 -2.91 13.00 -21.09
C MET A 1 -3.67 12.28 -19.98
N THR A 2 -3.40 11.01 -19.80
CA THR A 2 -3.95 10.28 -18.66
C THR A 2 -3.08 10.56 -17.45
N ALA A 3 -3.68 11.09 -16.39
CA ALA A 3 -2.98 11.28 -15.13
C ALA A 3 -2.67 9.92 -14.49
N ASN A 4 -1.51 9.78 -13.88
CA ASN A 4 -1.18 8.58 -13.14
C ASN A 4 -1.95 8.56 -11.82
N VAL A 5 -2.55 7.41 -11.49
CA VAL A 5 -3.19 7.23 -10.19
C VAL A 5 -2.18 6.84 -9.13
N LEU A 6 -1.09 6.19 -9.54
CA LEU A 6 0.02 5.83 -8.65
C LEU A 6 1.33 6.12 -9.35
N ASP A 7 2.27 6.74 -8.64
CA ASP A 7 3.60 7.04 -9.15
C ASP A 7 4.63 6.80 -8.06
N ILE A 8 5.44 5.76 -8.25
CA ILE A 8 6.50 5.38 -7.33
C ILE A 8 7.84 5.69 -7.97
N SER A 9 8.69 6.44 -7.28
CA SER A 9 10.01 6.83 -7.77
C SER A 9 11.08 6.55 -6.73
N HIS A 10 12.15 5.89 -7.14
CA HIS A 10 13.34 5.63 -6.32
C HIS A 10 13.03 5.01 -4.96
N LEU A 11 12.03 4.14 -4.89
CA LEU A 11 11.62 3.52 -3.64
C LEU A 11 12.66 2.50 -3.20
N THR A 12 13.32 2.79 -2.09
CA THR A 12 14.29 1.90 -1.47
C THR A 12 13.92 1.71 -0.01
N LEU A 13 13.65 0.47 0.35
CA LEU A 13 13.25 0.08 1.70
C LEU A 13 14.23 -0.93 2.27
N SER A 14 14.70 -0.69 3.49
CA SER A 14 15.57 -1.61 4.21
C SER A 14 14.92 -2.03 5.53
N ILE A 15 15.13 -3.28 5.91
CA ILE A 15 14.69 -3.82 7.20
C ILE A 15 15.93 -4.37 7.88
N GLU A 16 16.28 -3.83 9.06
CA GLU A 16 17.42 -4.29 9.86
C GLU A 16 18.70 -4.46 9.01
N HIS A 17 19.10 -3.42 8.28
CA HIS A 17 20.29 -3.37 7.43
C HIS A 17 20.21 -4.23 6.15
N LYS A 18 19.08 -4.88 5.89
CA LYS A 18 18.89 -5.63 4.66
C LYS A 18 17.96 -4.87 3.72
N THR A 19 18.43 -4.59 2.51
CA THR A 19 17.61 -3.92 1.49
C THR A 19 16.61 -4.92 0.90
N ILE A 20 15.33 -4.61 1.05
CA ILE A 20 14.23 -5.44 0.53
C ILE A 20 13.75 -4.92 -0.81
N LEU A 21 13.59 -3.61 -0.93
CA LEU A 21 13.22 -2.94 -2.17
C LEU A 21 14.33 -1.95 -2.51
N GLN A 22 14.79 -1.99 -3.75
CA GLN A 22 15.90 -1.13 -4.19
C GLN A 22 15.54 -0.39 -5.46
N ASP A 23 15.52 0.94 -5.36
CA ASP A 23 15.34 1.86 -6.48
C ASP A 23 14.15 1.47 -7.39
N ILE A 24 13.01 1.26 -6.78
CA ILE A 24 11.81 0.82 -7.48
C ILE A 24 11.10 2.01 -8.11
N ASP A 25 10.88 1.93 -9.41
CA ASP A 25 10.07 2.88 -10.17
C ASP A 25 8.86 2.15 -10.74
N LEU A 26 7.67 2.70 -10.53
CA LEU A 26 6.43 2.11 -11.02
C LEU A 26 5.39 3.19 -11.20
N THR A 27 4.70 3.19 -12.33
CA THR A 27 3.57 4.10 -12.56
C THR A 27 2.35 3.31 -12.98
N ILE A 28 1.19 3.71 -12.49
CA ILE A 28 -0.09 3.12 -12.88
C ILE A 28 -1.01 4.26 -13.32
N GLY A 29 -1.45 4.21 -14.57
CA GLY A 29 -2.36 5.20 -15.11
C GLY A 29 -3.81 4.92 -14.76
N ALA A 30 -4.67 5.92 -14.97
CA ALA A 30 -6.10 5.78 -14.71
C ALA A 30 -6.70 4.67 -15.58
N GLY A 31 -7.45 3.75 -14.97
CA GLY A 31 -8.06 2.63 -15.66
C GLY A 31 -7.10 1.50 -16.02
N GLU A 32 -5.84 1.58 -15.62
CA GLU A 32 -4.81 0.61 -15.95
C GLU A 32 -4.72 -0.49 -14.89
N THR A 33 -4.45 -1.72 -15.32
CA THR A 33 -4.16 -2.84 -14.44
C THR A 33 -2.73 -3.27 -14.66
N VAL A 34 -1.93 -3.32 -13.60
CA VAL A 34 -0.53 -3.72 -13.65
C VAL A 34 -0.34 -5.01 -12.85
N ALA A 35 0.30 -6.00 -13.47
CA ALA A 35 0.66 -7.25 -12.80
C ALA A 35 2.10 -7.17 -12.30
N LEU A 36 2.30 -7.50 -11.03
CA LEU A 36 3.63 -7.54 -10.42
C LEU A 36 4.02 -9.01 -10.26
N ILE A 37 5.02 -9.42 -11.05
CA ILE A 37 5.43 -10.82 -11.14
C ILE A 37 6.83 -10.99 -10.55
N GLY A 38 7.01 -12.03 -9.77
CA GLY A 38 8.30 -12.36 -9.17
C GLY A 38 8.18 -13.58 -8.28
N GLU A 39 9.31 -14.13 -7.91
CA GLU A 39 9.36 -15.28 -7.01
C GLU A 39 9.00 -14.89 -5.58
N SER A 40 8.64 -15.88 -4.77
CA SER A 40 8.41 -15.69 -3.34
C SER A 40 9.67 -15.11 -2.70
N GLY A 41 9.50 -14.07 -1.88
CA GLY A 41 10.62 -13.38 -1.24
C GLY A 41 11.25 -12.28 -2.09
N SER A 42 10.68 -11.96 -3.26
CA SER A 42 11.20 -10.88 -4.12
C SER A 42 10.76 -9.47 -3.69
N GLY A 43 9.95 -9.36 -2.65
CA GLY A 43 9.50 -8.06 -2.13
C GLY A 43 8.15 -7.58 -2.63
N LYS A 44 7.41 -8.39 -3.40
CA LYS A 44 6.10 -8.01 -3.95
C LYS A 44 5.12 -7.58 -2.86
N SER A 45 4.97 -8.41 -1.83
CA SER A 45 4.07 -8.11 -0.72
C SER A 45 4.51 -6.89 0.06
N THR A 46 5.82 -6.71 0.22
CA THR A 46 6.38 -5.55 0.91
C THR A 46 6.10 -4.26 0.14
N LEU A 47 6.19 -4.31 -1.20
CA LEU A 47 5.85 -3.16 -2.04
C LEU A 47 4.39 -2.76 -1.86
N ALA A 48 3.48 -3.74 -1.89
CA ALA A 48 2.05 -3.48 -1.67
C ALA A 48 1.79 -2.89 -0.28
N GLN A 49 2.45 -3.41 0.73
CA GLN A 49 2.34 -2.88 2.09
C GLN A 49 2.83 -1.43 2.19
N CYS A 50 3.91 -1.08 1.51
CA CYS A 50 4.43 0.28 1.49
C CYS A 50 3.42 1.27 0.91
N ILE A 51 2.71 0.89 -0.15
CA ILE A 51 1.70 1.75 -0.76
C ILE A 51 0.59 2.09 0.23
N LEU A 52 0.27 1.17 1.14
CA LEU A 52 -0.74 1.37 2.18
C LEU A 52 -0.18 1.95 3.47
N GLY A 53 1.13 2.18 3.54
CA GLY A 53 1.78 2.62 4.77
C GLY A 53 1.80 1.54 5.85
N LEU A 54 1.74 0.27 5.46
CA LEU A 54 1.74 -0.88 6.37
C LEU A 54 3.07 -1.63 6.38
N GLN A 55 4.16 -0.96 5.95
CA GLN A 55 5.49 -1.55 5.96
C GLN A 55 5.91 -1.93 7.39
N PRO A 56 6.81 -2.90 7.54
CA PRO A 56 7.26 -3.33 8.87
C PRO A 56 7.80 -2.17 9.72
N GLN A 57 7.61 -2.25 11.03
CA GLN A 57 7.98 -1.17 11.95
C GLN A 57 9.46 -0.80 11.93
N ARG A 58 10.33 -1.76 11.67
CA ARG A 58 11.79 -1.54 11.63
C ARG A 58 12.30 -1.20 10.25
N SER A 59 11.40 -0.93 9.31
CA SER A 59 11.80 -0.55 7.97
C SER A 59 12.22 0.91 7.89
N ARG A 60 13.13 1.21 6.96
CA ARG A 60 13.59 2.56 6.69
C ARG A 60 13.54 2.83 5.19
N LEU A 61 13.02 3.99 4.85
CA LEU A 61 13.01 4.48 3.49
C LEU A 61 14.13 5.50 3.29
N THR A 62 14.75 5.47 2.11
CA THR A 62 15.74 6.50 1.77
C THR A 62 15.04 7.83 1.49
N PRO A 63 15.76 8.97 1.63
CA PRO A 63 15.17 10.29 1.35
C PRO A 63 14.64 10.46 -0.07
N GLU A 64 15.21 9.73 -1.05
CA GLU A 64 14.79 9.78 -2.44
C GLU A 64 13.51 8.98 -2.71
N SER A 65 13.10 8.13 -1.78
CA SER A 65 11.90 7.30 -1.95
C SER A 65 10.65 8.17 -1.99
N ARG A 66 9.82 7.96 -3.02
CA ARG A 66 8.60 8.74 -3.20
C ARG A 66 7.47 7.87 -3.72
N ILE A 67 6.32 8.03 -3.12
CA ILE A 67 5.07 7.41 -3.60
C ILE A 67 4.02 8.51 -3.66
N ASP A 68 3.51 8.80 -4.87
CA ASP A 68 2.43 9.74 -5.07
C ASP A 68 1.17 8.99 -5.48
N CYS A 69 0.03 9.38 -4.95
CA CYS A 69 -1.26 8.83 -5.31
C CYS A 69 -2.21 9.97 -5.66
N LEU A 70 -2.82 9.89 -6.83
CA LEU A 70 -3.73 10.91 -7.34
C LEU A 70 -3.08 12.31 -7.35
N GLY A 71 -1.78 12.35 -7.64
CA GLY A 71 -1.02 13.61 -7.69
C GLY A 71 -0.54 14.14 -6.36
N GLU A 72 -0.78 13.43 -5.26
CA GLU A 72 -0.38 13.87 -3.93
C GLU A 72 0.60 12.87 -3.30
N PRO A 73 1.65 13.35 -2.61
CA PRO A 73 2.56 12.45 -1.91
C PRO A 73 1.84 11.72 -0.77
N LEU A 74 2.02 10.39 -0.72
CA LEU A 74 1.46 9.59 0.35
C LEU A 74 2.31 9.69 1.61
N PRO A 75 1.72 9.99 2.76
CA PRO A 75 2.44 10.06 4.03
C PRO A 75 2.63 8.66 4.65
N ILE A 76 3.30 7.75 3.92
CA ILE A 76 3.39 6.33 4.31
C ILE A 76 4.11 6.07 5.63
N GLU A 77 4.92 7.02 6.10
CA GLU A 77 5.58 6.92 7.40
C GLU A 77 4.74 7.47 8.55
N ASN A 78 3.58 8.04 8.24
CA ASN A 78 2.66 8.60 9.24
C ASN A 78 1.34 7.84 9.21
N ASP A 79 1.18 6.90 10.14
CA ASP A 79 0.00 6.05 10.19
C ASP A 79 -1.31 6.84 10.36
N ALA A 80 -1.30 7.89 11.18
CA ALA A 80 -2.48 8.70 11.40
C ALA A 80 -2.97 9.40 10.13
N ARG A 81 -2.03 9.89 9.30
CA ARG A 81 -2.35 10.51 8.02
C ARG A 81 -2.76 9.49 6.98
N MET A 82 -2.18 8.30 6.99
CA MET A 82 -2.52 7.23 6.05
C MET A 82 -3.94 6.72 6.24
N ARG A 83 -4.53 6.85 7.41
CA ARG A 83 -5.92 6.43 7.65
C ARG A 83 -6.91 7.09 6.72
N ARG A 84 -6.63 8.30 6.25
CA ARG A 84 -7.48 9.02 5.30
C ARG A 84 -7.46 8.39 3.90
N TRP A 85 -6.39 7.70 3.57
CA TRP A 85 -6.20 7.05 2.28
C TRP A 85 -6.72 5.61 2.25
N ARG A 86 -6.51 4.88 3.35
CA ARG A 86 -6.88 3.47 3.45
C ARG A 86 -8.39 3.31 3.46
N GLY A 87 -8.89 2.40 2.62
CA GLY A 87 -10.30 2.09 2.53
C GLY A 87 -11.14 3.12 1.78
N CYS A 88 -10.59 4.31 1.52
CA CYS A 88 -11.25 5.36 0.75
C CYS A 88 -10.67 5.47 -0.65
N SER A 89 -9.39 5.76 -0.75
CA SER A 89 -8.69 5.93 -2.03
C SER A 89 -7.88 4.69 -2.42
N ILE A 90 -7.37 3.97 -1.44
CA ILE A 90 -6.54 2.78 -1.62
C ILE A 90 -7.05 1.67 -0.73
N SER A 91 -7.18 0.47 -1.29
CA SER A 91 -7.51 -0.71 -0.51
C SER A 91 -6.71 -1.90 -0.99
N MET A 92 -6.66 -2.96 -0.20
CA MET A 92 -5.87 -4.14 -0.48
C MET A 92 -6.66 -5.41 -0.18
N ILE A 93 -6.52 -6.40 -1.07
CA ILE A 93 -6.99 -7.76 -0.83
C ILE A 93 -5.77 -8.57 -0.42
N PHE A 94 -5.77 -9.06 0.83
CA PHE A 94 -4.64 -9.80 1.36
C PHE A 94 -4.61 -11.23 0.80
N GLN A 95 -3.41 -11.84 0.86
CA GLN A 95 -3.19 -13.19 0.33
C GLN A 95 -4.10 -14.24 1.01
N ASP A 96 -4.39 -14.07 2.29
CA ASP A 96 -5.32 -14.92 3.02
C ASP A 96 -6.47 -14.07 3.56
N PRO A 97 -7.51 -13.81 2.73
CA PRO A 97 -8.59 -12.90 3.11
C PRO A 97 -9.42 -13.40 4.29
N MET A 98 -9.48 -14.70 4.52
CA MET A 98 -10.24 -15.26 5.64
C MET A 98 -9.65 -14.91 6.99
N SER A 99 -8.31 -14.78 7.07
CA SER A 99 -7.64 -14.40 8.31
C SER A 99 -7.82 -12.92 8.67
N CYS A 100 -8.31 -12.11 7.73
CA CYS A 100 -8.56 -10.69 7.97
C CYS A 100 -9.89 -10.43 8.68
N LEU A 101 -10.76 -11.45 8.78
CA LEU A 101 -12.02 -11.33 9.49
C LEU A 101 -11.85 -11.65 10.96
N ASN A 102 -12.49 -10.83 11.81
CA ASN A 102 -12.49 -11.08 13.25
C ASN A 102 -13.53 -12.16 13.57
N PRO A 103 -13.12 -13.34 14.11
CA PRO A 103 -14.06 -14.43 14.36
C PRO A 103 -15.09 -14.13 15.45
N TYR A 104 -14.86 -13.09 16.26
CA TYR A 104 -15.78 -12.71 17.34
C TYR A 104 -16.84 -11.71 16.91
N LEU A 105 -16.76 -11.18 15.68
CA LEU A 105 -17.70 -10.23 15.13
C LEU A 105 -18.46 -10.83 13.94
N ARG A 106 -19.69 -10.37 13.74
CA ARG A 106 -20.46 -10.79 12.57
C ARG A 106 -19.83 -10.23 11.31
N VAL A 107 -19.86 -11.01 10.23
CA VAL A 107 -19.32 -10.60 8.93
C VAL A 107 -20.03 -9.32 8.42
N GLY A 108 -21.34 -9.23 8.58
CA GLY A 108 -22.09 -8.06 8.17
C GLY A 108 -21.64 -6.77 8.86
N THR A 109 -21.31 -6.85 10.16
CA THR A 109 -20.80 -5.70 10.90
C THR A 109 -19.47 -5.23 10.32
N GLN A 110 -18.57 -6.14 10.00
CA GLN A 110 -17.26 -5.83 9.44
C GLN A 110 -17.38 -5.21 8.04
N ILE A 111 -18.30 -5.70 7.22
CA ILE A 111 -18.56 -5.14 5.89
C ILE A 111 -19.11 -3.72 6.00
N LEU A 112 -20.03 -3.49 6.93
CA LEU A 112 -20.61 -2.16 7.15
C LEU A 112 -19.56 -1.14 7.58
N GLU A 113 -18.61 -1.53 8.43
CA GLU A 113 -17.53 -0.65 8.84
C GLU A 113 -16.68 -0.22 7.65
N ALA A 114 -16.35 -1.15 6.75
CA ALA A 114 -15.60 -0.86 5.54
C ALA A 114 -16.38 0.09 4.60
N LEU A 115 -17.68 -0.13 4.44
CA LEU A 115 -18.53 0.72 3.61
C LEU A 115 -18.64 2.14 4.17
N LYS A 116 -18.75 2.28 5.50
CA LYS A 116 -18.78 3.60 6.14
C LYS A 116 -17.50 4.38 5.90
N ARG A 117 -16.37 3.71 5.95
CA ARG A 117 -15.07 4.35 5.63
C ARG A 117 -15.01 4.82 4.19
N GLY A 118 -15.50 4.01 3.26
CA GLY A 118 -15.46 4.33 1.84
C GLY A 118 -16.41 5.45 1.43
N SER A 119 -17.44 5.71 2.22
CA SER A 119 -18.45 6.74 1.92
C SER A 119 -18.17 8.09 2.61
N ALA A 120 -17.12 8.18 3.38
CA ALA A 120 -16.77 9.41 4.11
C ALA A 120 -16.13 10.46 3.19
#